data_62f32a5032fa0fcc69619cbd696bfa1a
#
_entry.id   62f32a5032fa0fcc69619cbd696bfa1a
#
_cell.length_a   1.000
_cell.length_b   1.000
_cell.length_c   1.000
_cell.angle_alpha   90.00
_cell.angle_beta   90.00
_cell.angle_gamma   90.00
#
_symmetry.space_group_name_H-M   'P 1'
#
loop_
_entity.id
_entity.type
_entity.pdbx_description
1 polymer ?
#
loop_
_entity_poly.entity_id
_entity_poly.type
_entity_poly.pdbx_seq_one_letter_code
_entity_poly.pdbx_strand_id
1 'polypeptide(L)'
;MSNSNRKMFESGEAKRADAVQVRYESIHIEPGFNLRQQDDALEESIEALTRHIIAGGRFPPLEVRIRPEGGVWVVDGHRRHAAIGRALERGAALRNPKDREAWIHIVYFEGNDADRTARIITSAANKHLKALEIAEGYKRLRSFGWTVGQIAEKVGKSAEHVLQLLALGDANSDVQQMVNAGKVSATNAAKAARKHGEQAGAVLGEQFEAATAQGKSRVTASTVAGPKAKAVELRKDAGRLDFLVEECAIVRNGGKVDLASPEPGQQGYWLEWPATDITQPGVFATPRAAIDAARNSGSAA
;
A
#
# COMPACT_ATOMS: atom_id res chain seq x y z
N MET A 1 28.35 -22.44 33.05
CA MET A 1 27.73 -23.79 32.94
C MET A 1 26.97 -23.84 31.62
N SER A 2 27.39 -24.68 30.70
CA SER A 2 26.72 -24.81 29.39
C SER A 2 25.36 -25.47 29.57
N ASN A 3 24.29 -24.74 29.19
CA ASN A 3 22.95 -25.29 29.14
C ASN A 3 22.90 -26.25 27.94
N SER A 4 22.92 -27.56 28.17
CA SER A 4 22.77 -28.53 27.09
C SER A 4 21.31 -28.70 26.74
N ASN A 5 20.97 -28.92 25.46
CA ASN A 5 19.61 -29.20 25.00
C ASN A 5 18.93 -30.29 25.84
N ARG A 6 19.70 -31.29 26.31
CA ARG A 6 19.20 -32.36 27.16
C ARG A 6 18.63 -31.86 28.49
N LYS A 7 19.32 -30.92 29.16
CA LYS A 7 18.84 -30.30 30.41
C LYS A 7 17.55 -29.51 30.19
N MET A 8 17.40 -28.80 29.10
CA MET A 8 16.16 -28.06 28.76
C MET A 8 14.98 -29.01 28.55
N PHE A 9 15.20 -30.18 27.97
CA PHE A 9 14.15 -31.20 27.84
C PHE A 9 13.81 -31.84 29.16
N GLU A 10 14.80 -32.11 30.01
CA GLU A 10 14.62 -32.70 31.34
C GLU A 10 13.94 -31.72 32.31
N SER A 11 14.22 -30.42 32.22
CA SER A 11 13.58 -29.38 33.02
C SER A 11 12.18 -28.98 32.55
N GLY A 12 11.75 -29.45 31.40
CA GLY A 12 10.46 -29.07 30.77
C GLY A 12 10.45 -27.69 30.12
N GLU A 13 11.58 -27.00 30.06
CA GLU A 13 11.73 -25.71 29.32
C GLU A 13 11.64 -25.87 27.81
N ALA A 14 11.89 -27.09 27.29
CA ALA A 14 11.76 -27.41 25.87
C ALA A 14 10.98 -28.71 25.69
N LYS A 15 10.15 -28.76 24.65
CA LYS A 15 9.50 -29.98 24.17
C LYS A 15 10.07 -30.36 22.80
N ARG A 16 10.25 -31.64 22.56
CA ARG A 16 10.52 -32.13 21.20
C ARG A 16 9.26 -31.91 20.38
N ALA A 17 9.38 -31.16 19.29
CA ALA A 17 8.40 -31.16 18.23
C ALA A 17 8.89 -32.12 17.14
N ASP A 18 8.02 -32.98 16.65
CA ASP A 18 8.36 -33.84 15.52
C ASP A 18 8.57 -32.98 14.30
N ALA A 19 9.83 -32.83 13.92
CA ALA A 19 10.19 -32.16 12.65
C ALA A 19 9.84 -33.12 11.52
N VAL A 20 8.65 -32.92 10.93
CA VAL A 20 8.22 -33.74 9.79
C VAL A 20 9.01 -33.36 8.56
N GLN A 21 9.50 -34.38 7.84
CA GLN A 21 10.13 -34.23 6.56
C GLN A 21 9.37 -35.03 5.51
N VAL A 22 9.24 -34.48 4.31
CA VAL A 22 8.60 -35.12 3.17
C VAL A 22 9.58 -35.10 2.00
N ARG A 23 9.61 -36.18 1.21
CA ARG A 23 10.42 -36.21 -0.02
C ARG A 23 9.98 -35.10 -0.95
N TYR A 24 10.93 -34.40 -1.58
CA TYR A 24 10.63 -33.29 -2.49
C TYR A 24 9.64 -33.71 -3.58
N GLU A 25 9.79 -34.92 -4.14
CA GLU A 25 8.95 -35.49 -5.19
C GLU A 25 7.47 -35.69 -4.75
N SER A 26 7.23 -35.74 -3.44
CA SER A 26 5.86 -35.85 -2.85
C SER A 26 5.27 -34.50 -2.47
N ILE A 27 5.96 -33.38 -2.77
CA ILE A 27 5.47 -32.03 -2.50
C ILE A 27 4.97 -31.42 -3.81
N HIS A 28 3.70 -31.06 -3.85
CA HIS A 28 3.04 -30.63 -5.08
C HIS A 28 2.51 -29.18 -4.95
N ILE A 29 2.41 -28.51 -6.09
CA ILE A 29 1.76 -27.19 -6.20
C ILE A 29 0.36 -27.40 -6.76
N GLU A 30 -0.64 -26.89 -6.05
CA GLU A 30 -2.03 -26.93 -6.53
C GLU A 30 -2.22 -25.87 -7.62
N PRO A 31 -2.66 -26.29 -8.84
CA PRO A 31 -2.87 -25.37 -9.94
C PRO A 31 -3.87 -24.28 -9.58
N GLY A 32 -3.59 -23.02 -9.97
CA GLY A 32 -4.49 -21.89 -9.77
C GLY A 32 -4.60 -21.39 -8.32
N PHE A 33 -3.95 -22.01 -7.35
CA PHE A 33 -4.06 -21.57 -5.95
C PHE A 33 -3.05 -20.48 -5.59
N ASN A 34 -1.91 -20.44 -6.24
CA ASN A 34 -0.91 -19.39 -6.02
C ASN A 34 -1.44 -18.04 -6.55
N LEU A 35 -1.40 -17.00 -5.71
CA LEU A 35 -1.82 -15.65 -6.09
C LEU A 35 -0.76 -14.89 -6.89
N ARG A 36 0.51 -15.34 -6.89
CA ARG A 36 1.60 -14.63 -7.54
C ARG A 36 1.53 -14.76 -9.05
N GLN A 37 1.63 -13.61 -9.71
CA GLN A 37 1.80 -13.55 -11.15
C GLN A 37 3.25 -13.91 -11.52
N GLN A 38 3.40 -14.63 -12.63
CA GLN A 38 4.71 -14.93 -13.19
C GLN A 38 5.27 -13.67 -13.85
N ASP A 39 6.38 -13.18 -13.34
CA ASP A 39 7.09 -12.02 -13.86
C ASP A 39 8.60 -12.14 -13.60
N ASP A 40 9.39 -11.31 -14.29
CA ASP A 40 10.85 -11.31 -14.19
C ASP A 40 11.33 -11.10 -12.74
N ALA A 41 10.63 -10.26 -11.98
CA ALA A 41 10.97 -10.00 -10.58
C ALA A 41 10.71 -11.23 -9.67
N LEU A 42 9.71 -12.06 -9.99
CA LEU A 42 9.49 -13.33 -9.31
C LEU A 42 10.60 -14.31 -9.67
N GLU A 43 10.93 -14.43 -10.96
CA GLU A 43 11.99 -15.28 -11.47
C GLU A 43 13.35 -14.92 -10.84
N GLU A 44 13.72 -13.65 -10.83
CA GLU A 44 14.93 -13.15 -10.18
C GLU A 44 14.99 -13.54 -8.69
N SER A 45 13.85 -13.43 -7.99
CA SER A 45 13.76 -13.78 -6.58
C SER A 45 13.86 -15.29 -6.32
N ILE A 46 13.37 -16.15 -7.23
CA ILE A 46 13.53 -17.60 -7.18
C ILE A 46 15.00 -17.95 -7.44
N GLU A 47 15.59 -17.32 -8.43
CA GLU A 47 16.99 -17.54 -8.79
C GLU A 47 17.96 -17.14 -7.65
N ALA A 48 17.71 -16.00 -7.00
CA ALA A 48 18.49 -15.59 -5.83
C ALA A 48 18.39 -16.62 -4.70
N LEU A 49 17.18 -17.14 -4.44
CA LEU A 49 16.96 -18.16 -3.43
C LEU A 49 17.60 -19.51 -3.82
N THR A 50 17.56 -19.86 -5.11
CA THR A 50 18.24 -21.07 -5.64
C THR A 50 19.74 -20.99 -5.37
N ARG A 51 20.39 -19.87 -5.67
CA ARG A 51 21.81 -19.65 -5.38
C ARG A 51 22.13 -19.75 -3.89
N HIS A 52 21.28 -19.18 -3.04
CA HIS A 52 21.40 -19.28 -1.59
C HIS A 52 21.37 -20.75 -1.12
N ILE A 53 20.44 -21.54 -1.64
CA ILE A 53 20.30 -22.98 -1.32
C ILE A 53 21.51 -23.76 -1.79
N ILE A 54 22.00 -23.54 -3.02
CA ILE A 54 23.19 -24.19 -3.56
C ILE A 54 24.43 -23.91 -2.71
N ALA A 55 24.53 -22.69 -2.18
CA ALA A 55 25.59 -22.27 -1.25
C ALA A 55 25.48 -22.89 0.16
N GLY A 56 24.50 -23.79 0.40
CA GLY A 56 24.28 -24.41 1.71
C GLY A 56 23.46 -23.53 2.68
N GLY A 57 22.82 -22.47 2.20
CA GLY A 57 21.98 -21.60 3.00
C GLY A 57 20.73 -22.31 3.51
N ARG A 58 20.35 -22.00 4.77
CA ARG A 58 19.14 -22.56 5.39
C ARG A 58 17.90 -21.80 4.93
N PHE A 59 16.78 -22.48 4.86
CA PHE A 59 15.47 -21.91 4.57
C PHE A 59 14.41 -22.43 5.55
N PRO A 60 13.38 -21.63 5.85
CA PRO A 60 12.29 -22.06 6.71
C PRO A 60 11.52 -23.25 6.12
N PRO A 61 10.85 -24.09 6.94
CA PRO A 61 9.99 -25.17 6.48
C PRO A 61 8.92 -24.68 5.49
N LEU A 62 8.47 -25.58 4.61
CA LEU A 62 7.30 -25.33 3.78
C LEU A 62 6.04 -25.57 4.61
N GLU A 63 5.04 -24.73 4.46
CA GLU A 63 3.73 -24.95 5.07
C GLU A 63 2.86 -25.69 4.06
N VAL A 64 2.30 -26.84 4.48
CA VAL A 64 1.66 -27.77 3.58
C VAL A 64 0.34 -28.33 4.15
N ARG A 65 -0.52 -28.83 3.27
CA ARG A 65 -1.67 -29.67 3.66
C ARG A 65 -1.61 -31.02 2.98
N ILE A 66 -2.26 -32.01 3.58
CA ILE A 66 -2.32 -33.36 3.03
C ILE A 66 -3.09 -33.34 1.69
N ARG A 67 -2.56 -34.04 0.70
CA ARG A 67 -3.19 -34.28 -0.59
C ARG A 67 -3.94 -35.62 -0.55
N PRO A 68 -5.23 -35.67 -0.95
CA PRO A 68 -6.00 -36.90 -0.91
C PRO A 68 -5.41 -38.05 -1.70
N GLU A 69 -4.76 -37.76 -2.84
CA GLU A 69 -4.14 -38.74 -3.75
C GLU A 69 -2.74 -39.16 -3.31
N GLY A 70 -2.27 -38.68 -2.15
CA GLY A 70 -0.93 -38.90 -1.63
C GLY A 70 0.02 -37.71 -1.80
N GLY A 71 0.98 -37.61 -0.91
CA GLY A 71 1.85 -36.45 -0.81
C GLY A 71 1.16 -35.23 -0.15
N VAL A 72 1.69 -34.04 -0.43
CA VAL A 72 1.21 -32.79 0.19
C VAL A 72 1.11 -31.66 -0.82
N TRP A 73 0.15 -30.75 -0.61
CA TRP A 73 0.02 -29.49 -1.32
C TRP A 73 0.73 -28.36 -0.57
N VAL A 74 1.51 -27.56 -1.26
CA VAL A 74 2.10 -26.34 -0.68
C VAL A 74 0.99 -25.31 -0.39
N VAL A 75 1.00 -24.81 0.83
CA VAL A 75 0.16 -23.69 1.30
C VAL A 75 0.95 -22.39 1.30
N ASP A 76 2.12 -22.38 1.97
CA ASP A 76 3.10 -21.29 1.90
C ASP A 76 4.49 -21.81 1.55
N GLY A 77 5.23 -21.00 0.83
CA GLY A 77 6.57 -21.35 0.38
C GLY A 77 6.69 -21.74 -1.09
N HIS A 78 5.74 -21.37 -1.96
CA HIS A 78 5.79 -21.65 -3.40
C HIS A 78 7.14 -21.27 -4.05
N ARG A 79 7.69 -20.09 -3.70
CA ARG A 79 9.03 -19.66 -4.16
C ARG A 79 10.14 -20.58 -3.64
N ARG A 80 10.05 -21.00 -2.37
CA ARG A 80 11.01 -21.94 -1.76
C ARG A 80 10.96 -23.27 -2.45
N HIS A 81 9.77 -23.80 -2.70
CA HIS A 81 9.58 -25.06 -3.44
C HIS A 81 10.21 -24.99 -4.83
N ALA A 82 9.94 -23.92 -5.61
CA ALA A 82 10.54 -23.74 -6.93
C ALA A 82 12.07 -23.63 -6.86
N ALA A 83 12.60 -22.90 -5.88
CA ALA A 83 14.04 -22.73 -5.71
C ALA A 83 14.73 -24.05 -5.28
N ILE A 84 14.10 -24.86 -4.44
CA ILE A 84 14.59 -26.20 -4.05
C ILE A 84 14.69 -27.11 -5.29
N GLY A 85 13.65 -27.15 -6.13
CA GLY A 85 13.66 -27.95 -7.35
C GLY A 85 14.80 -27.57 -8.27
N ARG A 86 14.96 -26.27 -8.56
CA ARG A 86 16.09 -25.78 -9.38
C ARG A 86 17.45 -26.08 -8.75
N ALA A 87 17.57 -25.98 -7.43
CA ALA A 87 18.81 -26.34 -6.73
C ALA A 87 19.13 -27.81 -6.84
N LEU A 88 18.13 -28.69 -6.73
CA LEU A 88 18.29 -30.15 -6.92
C LEU A 88 18.70 -30.50 -8.36
N GLU A 89 18.09 -29.87 -9.36
CA GLU A 89 18.46 -30.01 -10.79
C GLU A 89 19.89 -29.58 -11.05
N ARG A 90 20.39 -28.58 -10.33
CA ARG A 90 21.78 -28.08 -10.44
C ARG A 90 22.77 -28.80 -9.53
N GLY A 91 22.36 -29.90 -8.92
CA GLY A 91 23.26 -30.77 -8.13
C GLY A 91 23.55 -30.27 -6.72
N ALA A 92 22.65 -29.42 -6.12
CA ALA A 92 22.81 -29.03 -4.72
C ALA A 92 22.86 -30.25 -3.78
N ALA A 93 23.68 -30.16 -2.72
CA ALA A 93 23.86 -31.23 -1.73
C ALA A 93 22.67 -31.34 -0.75
N LEU A 94 21.45 -31.37 -1.28
CA LEU A 94 20.20 -31.53 -0.52
C LEU A 94 19.78 -32.99 -0.40
N ARG A 95 20.33 -33.87 -1.21
CA ARG A 95 19.99 -35.28 -1.18
C ARG A 95 20.77 -36.02 -0.09
N ASN A 96 20.07 -36.82 0.68
CA ASN A 96 20.69 -37.64 1.69
C ASN A 96 21.61 -38.68 1.03
N PRO A 97 22.86 -38.80 1.46
CA PRO A 97 23.82 -39.73 0.85
C PRO A 97 23.42 -41.20 0.91
N LYS A 98 22.57 -41.60 1.87
CA LYS A 98 22.19 -43.02 2.10
C LYS A 98 21.07 -43.47 1.16
N ASP A 99 20.03 -42.67 0.99
CA ASP A 99 18.85 -43.05 0.19
C ASP A 99 18.71 -42.25 -1.11
N ARG A 100 19.58 -41.23 -1.31
CA ARG A 100 19.56 -40.28 -2.43
C ARG A 100 18.27 -39.44 -2.55
N GLU A 101 17.46 -39.43 -1.52
CA GLU A 101 16.21 -38.66 -1.45
C GLU A 101 16.47 -37.25 -0.89
N ALA A 102 15.70 -36.28 -1.38
CA ALA A 102 15.71 -34.93 -0.83
C ALA A 102 14.58 -34.78 0.18
N TRP A 103 14.92 -34.79 1.46
CA TRP A 103 13.98 -34.65 2.57
C TRP A 103 13.83 -33.20 2.96
N ILE A 104 12.63 -32.66 2.77
CA ILE A 104 12.31 -31.26 2.99
C ILE A 104 11.49 -31.11 4.26
N HIS A 105 11.91 -30.22 5.15
CA HIS A 105 11.17 -29.88 6.36
C HIS A 105 9.85 -29.18 6.02
N ILE A 106 8.78 -29.66 6.64
CA ILE A 106 7.44 -29.14 6.48
C ILE A 106 6.78 -28.84 7.83
N VAL A 107 5.75 -28.00 7.77
CA VAL A 107 4.79 -27.78 8.86
C VAL A 107 3.39 -27.95 8.29
N TYR A 108 2.52 -28.64 8.98
CA TYR A 108 1.14 -28.79 8.54
C TYR A 108 0.36 -27.52 8.78
N PHE A 109 -0.40 -27.13 7.77
CA PHE A 109 -1.36 -26.05 7.83
C PHE A 109 -2.71 -26.60 8.30
N GLU A 110 -3.27 -25.95 9.31
CA GLU A 110 -4.62 -26.20 9.81
C GLU A 110 -5.55 -25.11 9.36
N GLY A 111 -6.61 -25.45 8.61
CA GLY A 111 -7.59 -24.51 8.11
C GLY A 111 -8.20 -24.93 6.78
N ASN A 112 -9.26 -24.22 6.40
CA ASN A 112 -9.94 -24.40 5.13
C ASN A 112 -9.30 -23.59 3.99
N ASP A 113 -9.88 -23.59 2.79
CA ASP A 113 -9.35 -22.87 1.63
C ASP A 113 -9.38 -21.34 1.79
N ALA A 114 -10.34 -20.80 2.57
CA ALA A 114 -10.35 -19.38 2.90
C ALA A 114 -9.19 -19.01 3.82
N ASP A 115 -8.96 -19.81 4.89
CA ASP A 115 -7.81 -19.63 5.78
C ASP A 115 -6.48 -19.72 5.03
N ARG A 116 -6.39 -20.67 4.09
CA ARG A 116 -5.23 -20.85 3.21
C ARG A 116 -5.01 -19.62 2.34
N THR A 117 -6.05 -19.06 1.73
CA THR A 117 -5.95 -17.84 0.93
C THR A 117 -5.50 -16.65 1.78
N ALA A 118 -6.06 -16.49 2.98
CA ALA A 118 -5.64 -15.46 3.93
C ALA A 118 -4.17 -15.66 4.35
N ARG A 119 -3.74 -16.91 4.55
CA ARG A 119 -2.34 -17.24 4.89
C ARG A 119 -1.36 -16.81 3.81
N ILE A 120 -1.67 -17.04 2.53
CA ILE A 120 -0.84 -16.61 1.39
C ILE A 120 -0.66 -15.08 1.40
N ILE A 121 -1.75 -14.34 1.69
CA ILE A 121 -1.70 -12.86 1.75
C ILE A 121 -0.83 -12.38 2.91
N THR A 122 -0.96 -13.01 4.09
CA THR A 122 -0.28 -12.57 5.31
C THR A 122 1.17 -13.03 5.41
N SER A 123 1.52 -14.18 4.81
CA SER A 123 2.88 -14.75 4.87
C SER A 123 3.89 -14.09 3.93
N ALA A 124 3.47 -13.16 3.09
CA ALA A 124 4.31 -12.53 2.07
C ALA A 124 5.37 -11.54 2.64
N ALA A 125 5.98 -11.87 3.79
CA ALA A 125 6.90 -10.97 4.50
C ALA A 125 8.19 -10.66 3.71
N ASN A 126 8.77 -11.65 3.02
CA ASN A 126 10.05 -11.48 2.32
C ASN A 126 9.93 -10.93 0.90
N LYS A 127 8.81 -11.15 0.24
CA LYS A 127 8.45 -10.53 -1.04
C LYS A 127 6.96 -10.24 -1.00
N HIS A 128 6.62 -8.96 -0.88
CA HIS A 128 5.23 -8.53 -0.84
C HIS A 128 4.49 -8.93 -2.12
N LEU A 129 3.22 -9.29 -1.97
CA LEU A 129 2.32 -9.43 -3.09
C LEU A 129 2.07 -8.06 -3.73
N LYS A 130 1.90 -8.04 -5.05
CA LYS A 130 1.46 -6.84 -5.76
C LYS A 130 0.00 -6.52 -5.40
N ALA A 131 -0.39 -5.26 -5.56
CA ALA A 131 -1.74 -4.81 -5.22
C ALA A 131 -2.84 -5.62 -5.93
N LEU A 132 -2.65 -5.98 -7.20
CA LEU A 132 -3.59 -6.82 -7.96
C LEU A 132 -3.59 -8.28 -7.49
N GLU A 133 -2.46 -8.82 -7.04
CA GLU A 133 -2.39 -10.16 -6.47
C GLU A 133 -3.16 -10.23 -5.14
N ILE A 134 -3.05 -9.18 -4.30
CA ILE A 134 -3.82 -9.06 -3.07
C ILE A 134 -5.31 -8.88 -3.38
N ALA A 135 -5.65 -8.06 -4.38
CA ALA A 135 -7.01 -7.85 -4.83
C ALA A 135 -7.67 -9.17 -5.25
N GLU A 136 -6.96 -10.00 -6.02
CA GLU A 136 -7.43 -11.33 -6.40
C GLU A 136 -7.64 -12.22 -5.18
N GLY A 137 -6.72 -12.20 -4.22
CA GLY A 137 -6.89 -12.91 -2.95
C GLY A 137 -8.12 -12.44 -2.17
N TYR A 138 -8.40 -11.14 -2.11
CA TYR A 138 -9.61 -10.62 -1.46
C TYR A 138 -10.88 -11.00 -2.21
N LYS A 139 -10.89 -11.02 -3.53
CA LYS A 139 -12.02 -11.52 -4.34
C LYS A 139 -12.29 -12.99 -4.05
N ARG A 140 -11.26 -13.81 -3.95
CA ARG A 140 -11.36 -15.22 -3.59
C ARG A 140 -11.92 -15.41 -2.16
N LEU A 141 -11.48 -14.59 -1.18
CA LEU A 141 -12.07 -14.60 0.15
C LEU A 141 -13.55 -14.20 0.14
N ARG A 142 -13.93 -13.22 -0.68
CA ARG A 142 -15.33 -12.86 -0.90
C ARG A 142 -16.15 -14.00 -1.49
N SER A 143 -15.61 -14.77 -2.44
CA SER A 143 -16.29 -15.93 -3.02
C SER A 143 -16.50 -17.08 -2.01
N PHE A 144 -15.66 -17.17 -0.98
CA PHE A 144 -15.87 -18.06 0.17
C PHE A 144 -16.89 -17.52 1.20
N GLY A 145 -17.54 -16.39 0.90
CA GLY A 145 -18.59 -15.80 1.74
C GLY A 145 -18.10 -14.87 2.85
N TRP A 146 -16.80 -14.56 2.92
CA TRP A 146 -16.26 -13.66 3.94
C TRP A 146 -16.69 -12.21 3.70
N THR A 147 -17.09 -11.53 4.77
CA THR A 147 -17.37 -10.09 4.74
C THR A 147 -16.07 -9.28 4.67
N VAL A 148 -16.17 -8.03 4.25
CA VAL A 148 -15.01 -7.09 4.25
C VAL A 148 -14.40 -6.95 5.64
N GLY A 149 -15.23 -6.93 6.69
CA GLY A 149 -14.76 -6.86 8.08
C GLY A 149 -13.95 -8.09 8.48
N GLN A 150 -14.44 -9.29 8.18
CA GLN A 150 -13.73 -10.56 8.45
C GLN A 150 -12.39 -10.64 7.69
N ILE A 151 -12.36 -10.20 6.43
CA ILE A 151 -11.12 -10.14 5.65
C ILE A 151 -10.14 -9.17 6.32
N ALA A 152 -10.59 -7.96 6.64
CA ALA A 152 -9.77 -6.92 7.25
C ALA A 152 -9.14 -7.39 8.57
N GLU A 153 -9.93 -7.99 9.46
CA GLU A 153 -9.49 -8.56 10.72
C GLU A 153 -8.44 -9.67 10.50
N LYS A 154 -8.75 -10.63 9.64
CA LYS A 154 -7.89 -11.79 9.39
C LYS A 154 -6.53 -11.42 8.79
N VAL A 155 -6.50 -10.42 7.89
CA VAL A 155 -5.25 -9.97 7.23
C VAL A 155 -4.55 -8.81 7.95
N GLY A 156 -5.12 -8.30 9.05
CA GLY A 156 -4.55 -7.19 9.83
C GLY A 156 -4.51 -5.87 9.04
N LYS A 157 -5.55 -5.57 8.27
CA LYS A 157 -5.70 -4.33 7.48
C LYS A 157 -7.02 -3.63 7.80
N SER A 158 -7.14 -2.35 7.41
CA SER A 158 -8.41 -1.64 7.54
C SER A 158 -9.45 -2.12 6.52
N ALA A 159 -10.74 -2.02 6.85
CA ALA A 159 -11.83 -2.31 5.93
C ALA A 159 -11.75 -1.45 4.66
N GLU A 160 -11.35 -0.17 4.78
CA GLU A 160 -11.16 0.72 3.64
C GLU A 160 -10.05 0.23 2.70
N HIS A 161 -8.93 -0.30 3.25
CA HIS A 161 -7.89 -0.92 2.44
C HIS A 161 -8.42 -2.12 1.63
N VAL A 162 -9.23 -2.98 2.26
CA VAL A 162 -9.85 -4.13 1.58
C VAL A 162 -10.79 -3.65 0.47
N LEU A 163 -11.66 -2.66 0.76
CA LEU A 163 -12.56 -2.08 -0.25
C LEU A 163 -11.82 -1.44 -1.42
N GLN A 164 -10.72 -0.74 -1.14
CA GLN A 164 -9.90 -0.14 -2.21
C GLN A 164 -9.31 -1.20 -3.14
N LEU A 165 -8.77 -2.29 -2.59
CA LEU A 165 -8.19 -3.33 -3.43
C LEU A 165 -9.24 -4.17 -4.15
N LEU A 166 -10.41 -4.41 -3.56
CA LEU A 166 -11.53 -5.03 -4.25
C LEU A 166 -11.96 -4.18 -5.45
N ALA A 167 -12.12 -2.86 -5.27
CA ALA A 167 -12.45 -1.94 -6.36
C ALA A 167 -11.37 -1.92 -7.46
N LEU A 168 -10.10 -2.09 -7.11
CA LEU A 168 -9.01 -2.24 -8.08
C LEU A 168 -9.11 -3.57 -8.84
N GLY A 169 -9.44 -4.67 -8.13
CA GLY A 169 -9.64 -5.99 -8.74
C GLY A 169 -10.83 -6.04 -9.70
N ASP A 170 -11.85 -5.21 -9.46
CA ASP A 170 -13.06 -5.10 -10.30
C ASP A 170 -12.93 -4.03 -11.39
N ALA A 171 -11.84 -3.26 -11.39
CA ALA A 171 -11.58 -2.25 -12.42
C ALA A 171 -11.32 -2.89 -13.79
N ASN A 172 -11.54 -2.10 -14.85
CA ASN A 172 -11.30 -2.52 -16.22
C ASN A 172 -9.84 -2.95 -16.44
N SER A 173 -9.61 -3.80 -17.43
CA SER A 173 -8.30 -4.37 -17.75
C SER A 173 -7.24 -3.31 -18.06
N ASP A 174 -7.61 -2.19 -18.70
CA ASP A 174 -6.73 -1.06 -19.00
C ASP A 174 -6.19 -0.40 -17.70
N VAL A 175 -7.06 -0.19 -16.71
CA VAL A 175 -6.68 0.32 -15.39
C VAL A 175 -5.71 -0.64 -14.69
N GLN A 176 -6.00 -1.93 -14.72
CA GLN A 176 -5.15 -2.96 -14.13
C GLN A 176 -3.78 -3.03 -14.82
N GLN A 177 -3.74 -2.92 -16.15
CA GLN A 177 -2.50 -2.86 -16.93
C GLN A 177 -1.65 -1.63 -16.57
N MET A 178 -2.27 -0.46 -16.40
CA MET A 178 -1.57 0.74 -15.96
C MET A 178 -0.92 0.58 -14.58
N VAL A 179 -1.59 -0.11 -13.65
CA VAL A 179 -1.04 -0.42 -12.33
C VAL A 179 0.12 -1.42 -12.43
N ASN A 180 -0.03 -2.49 -13.21
CA ASN A 180 1.02 -3.48 -13.43
C ASN A 180 2.26 -2.88 -14.10
N ALA A 181 2.05 -1.97 -15.07
CA ALA A 181 3.12 -1.22 -15.73
C ALA A 181 3.75 -0.12 -14.83
N GLY A 182 3.26 0.06 -13.60
CA GLY A 182 3.77 1.09 -12.67
C GLY A 182 3.41 2.53 -13.05
N LYS A 183 2.60 2.76 -14.10
CA LYS A 183 2.19 4.09 -14.57
C LYS A 183 1.28 4.81 -13.57
N VAL A 184 0.44 4.07 -12.86
CA VAL A 184 -0.51 4.58 -11.87
C VAL A 184 -0.36 3.85 -10.55
N SER A 185 -0.49 4.57 -9.43
CA SER A 185 -0.49 3.92 -8.12
C SER A 185 -1.80 3.15 -7.89
N ALA A 186 -1.73 2.00 -7.21
CA ALA A 186 -2.90 1.19 -6.89
C ALA A 186 -4.01 1.99 -6.17
N THR A 187 -3.62 2.92 -5.28
CA THR A 187 -4.56 3.78 -4.57
C THR A 187 -5.31 4.73 -5.51
N ASN A 188 -4.60 5.33 -6.48
CA ASN A 188 -5.25 6.24 -7.44
C ASN A 188 -6.11 5.46 -8.43
N ALA A 189 -5.65 4.31 -8.90
CA ALA A 189 -6.43 3.43 -9.75
C ALA A 189 -7.73 3.00 -9.07
N ALA A 190 -7.67 2.56 -7.81
CA ALA A 190 -8.86 2.20 -7.03
C ALA A 190 -9.83 3.38 -6.84
N LYS A 191 -9.30 4.59 -6.56
CA LYS A 191 -10.13 5.81 -6.45
C LYS A 191 -10.79 6.16 -7.77
N ALA A 192 -10.04 6.10 -8.88
CA ALA A 192 -10.57 6.37 -10.20
C ALA A 192 -11.65 5.36 -10.60
N ALA A 193 -11.42 4.06 -10.36
CA ALA A 193 -12.40 3.00 -10.62
C ALA A 193 -13.70 3.24 -9.83
N ARG A 194 -13.63 3.59 -8.56
CA ARG A 194 -14.81 3.91 -7.72
C ARG A 194 -15.54 5.16 -8.18
N LYS A 195 -14.83 6.17 -8.68
CA LYS A 195 -15.40 7.47 -9.03
C LYS A 195 -15.92 7.53 -10.47
N HIS A 196 -15.24 6.88 -11.40
CA HIS A 196 -15.47 7.02 -12.83
C HIS A 196 -15.93 5.73 -13.51
N GLY A 197 -15.96 4.60 -12.79
CA GLY A 197 -16.40 3.31 -13.33
C GLY A 197 -15.65 2.94 -14.61
N GLU A 198 -16.37 2.68 -15.69
CA GLU A 198 -15.84 2.29 -17.00
C GLU A 198 -14.92 3.34 -17.64
N GLN A 199 -15.09 4.63 -17.30
CA GLN A 199 -14.28 5.72 -17.83
C GLN A 199 -12.95 5.89 -17.08
N ALA A 200 -12.70 5.11 -16.03
CA ALA A 200 -11.52 5.26 -15.18
C ALA A 200 -10.20 5.15 -15.97
N GLY A 201 -10.14 4.27 -16.97
CA GLY A 201 -8.97 4.09 -17.81
C GLY A 201 -8.63 5.32 -18.64
N ALA A 202 -9.63 5.92 -19.28
CA ALA A 202 -9.45 7.15 -20.07
C ALA A 202 -8.96 8.31 -19.18
N VAL A 203 -9.61 8.51 -18.03
CA VAL A 203 -9.24 9.56 -17.08
C VAL A 203 -7.81 9.38 -16.55
N LEU A 204 -7.42 8.15 -16.23
CA LEU A 204 -6.07 7.83 -15.76
C LEU A 204 -5.03 7.98 -16.88
N GLY A 205 -5.40 7.69 -18.13
CA GLY A 205 -4.58 7.90 -19.33
C GLY A 205 -4.23 9.38 -19.49
N GLU A 206 -5.23 10.25 -19.49
CA GLU A 206 -5.03 11.71 -19.57
C GLU A 206 -4.16 12.23 -18.40
N GLN A 207 -4.41 11.75 -17.19
CA GLN A 207 -3.60 12.12 -16.03
C GLN A 207 -2.15 11.66 -16.15
N PHE A 208 -1.93 10.49 -16.74
CA PHE A 208 -0.59 9.97 -16.98
C PHE A 208 0.16 10.78 -18.05
N GLU A 209 -0.50 11.14 -19.15
CA GLU A 209 0.07 12.01 -20.17
C GLU A 209 0.44 13.39 -19.61
N ALA A 210 -0.46 13.99 -18.84
CA ALA A 210 -0.20 15.26 -18.16
C ALA A 210 0.96 15.17 -17.15
N ALA A 211 1.08 14.04 -16.45
CA ALA A 211 2.18 13.80 -15.51
C ALA A 211 3.52 13.62 -16.26
N THR A 212 3.49 12.91 -17.38
CA THR A 212 4.67 12.67 -18.23
C THR A 212 5.17 13.96 -18.84
N ALA A 213 4.28 14.85 -19.31
CA ALA A 213 4.61 16.18 -19.77
C ALA A 213 5.30 17.04 -18.70
N GLN A 214 5.09 16.74 -17.42
CA GLN A 214 5.76 17.35 -16.26
C GLN A 214 7.02 16.60 -15.81
N GLY A 215 7.51 15.64 -16.59
CA GLY A 215 8.70 14.84 -16.27
C GLY A 215 8.46 13.77 -15.17
N LYS A 216 7.21 13.42 -14.86
CA LYS A 216 6.89 12.41 -13.85
C LYS A 216 6.61 11.07 -14.54
N SER A 217 7.20 10.01 -14.01
CA SER A 217 7.05 8.64 -14.54
C SER A 217 5.80 7.91 -14.03
N ARG A 218 5.06 8.51 -13.08
CA ARG A 218 3.93 7.84 -12.41
C ARG A 218 2.88 8.83 -11.92
N VAL A 219 1.61 8.44 -12.04
CA VAL A 219 0.48 9.15 -11.42
C VAL A 219 0.32 8.69 -9.97
N THR A 220 0.48 9.63 -9.03
CA THR A 220 0.31 9.42 -7.59
C THR A 220 -0.76 10.38 -7.06
N ALA A 221 -1.20 10.20 -5.81
CA ALA A 221 -2.15 11.10 -5.18
C ALA A 221 -1.68 12.56 -5.18
N SER A 222 -0.38 12.80 -5.03
CA SER A 222 0.20 14.14 -5.11
C SER A 222 0.23 14.72 -6.52
N THR A 223 0.23 13.88 -7.56
CA THR A 223 0.16 14.30 -8.96
C THR A 223 -1.25 14.75 -9.33
N VAL A 224 -2.27 14.04 -8.82
CA VAL A 224 -3.69 14.32 -9.08
C VAL A 224 -4.20 15.50 -8.25
N ALA A 225 -3.69 15.69 -7.03
CA ALA A 225 -4.11 16.76 -6.13
C ALA A 225 -3.68 18.16 -6.57
N GLY A 226 -2.90 18.28 -7.66
CA GLY A 226 -2.28 19.54 -8.06
C GLY A 226 -1.10 19.93 -7.16
N PRO A 227 -0.36 20.95 -7.51
CA PRO A 227 0.87 21.30 -6.81
C PRO A 227 0.60 21.62 -5.33
N LYS A 228 1.59 21.36 -4.48
CA LYS A 228 1.59 21.73 -3.05
C LYS A 228 1.19 23.20 -2.78
N ALA A 229 1.29 24.05 -3.81
CA ALA A 229 0.83 25.43 -3.80
C ALA A 229 -0.63 25.57 -3.36
N LYS A 230 -1.54 24.68 -3.82
CA LYS A 230 -2.97 24.76 -3.46
C LYS A 230 -3.22 24.41 -1.98
N ALA A 231 -2.49 23.46 -1.43
CA ALA A 231 -2.59 23.11 -0.01
C ALA A 231 -1.94 24.18 0.89
N VAL A 232 -0.87 24.81 0.42
CA VAL A 232 -0.24 25.95 1.10
C VAL A 232 -1.17 27.17 1.08
N GLU A 233 -1.83 27.43 -0.06
CA GLU A 233 -2.77 28.53 -0.18
C GLU A 233 -4.01 28.31 0.71
N LEU A 234 -4.58 27.11 0.74
CA LEU A 234 -5.69 26.78 1.65
C LEU A 234 -5.33 26.95 3.13
N ARG A 235 -4.09 26.61 3.53
CA ARG A 235 -3.60 26.84 4.90
C ARG A 235 -3.42 28.32 5.21
N LYS A 236 -2.96 29.11 4.23
CA LYS A 236 -2.89 30.56 4.36
C LYS A 236 -4.27 31.18 4.49
N ASP A 237 -5.24 30.72 3.69
CA ASP A 237 -6.63 31.21 3.77
C ASP A 237 -7.29 30.86 5.10
N ALA A 238 -7.08 29.66 5.64
CA ALA A 238 -7.52 29.31 6.99
C ALA A 238 -6.94 30.25 8.05
N GLY A 239 -5.62 30.48 8.02
CA GLY A 239 -5.00 31.41 8.95
C GLY A 239 -5.41 32.89 8.77
N ARG A 240 -5.84 33.30 7.57
CA ARG A 240 -6.45 34.61 7.33
C ARG A 240 -7.82 34.71 7.93
N LEU A 241 -8.64 33.65 7.83
CA LEU A 241 -9.95 33.57 8.46
C LEU A 241 -9.85 33.60 9.98
N ASP A 242 -8.93 32.81 10.57
CA ASP A 242 -8.67 32.82 12.01
C ASP A 242 -8.32 34.24 12.50
N PHE A 243 -7.41 34.93 11.79
CA PHE A 243 -7.05 36.32 12.09
C PHE A 243 -8.25 37.29 12.05
N LEU A 244 -9.11 37.16 11.02
CA LEU A 244 -10.30 38.03 10.93
C LEU A 244 -11.30 37.76 12.07
N VAL A 245 -11.43 36.51 12.52
CA VAL A 245 -12.31 36.13 13.63
C VAL A 245 -11.73 36.62 14.96
N GLU A 246 -10.43 36.44 15.21
CA GLU A 246 -9.77 36.84 16.44
C GLU A 246 -9.74 38.36 16.62
N GLU A 247 -9.44 39.09 15.54
CA GLU A 247 -9.34 40.55 15.57
C GLU A 247 -10.70 41.24 15.31
N CYS A 248 -11.78 40.48 15.06
CA CYS A 248 -13.10 41.01 14.67
C CYS A 248 -13.02 42.00 13.48
N ALA A 249 -12.04 41.82 12.59
CA ALA A 249 -11.80 42.74 11.49
C ALA A 249 -12.75 42.48 10.31
N ILE A 250 -13.11 43.54 9.60
CA ILE A 250 -13.99 43.48 8.43
C ILE A 250 -13.20 43.88 7.18
N VAL A 251 -13.26 43.06 6.12
CA VAL A 251 -12.68 43.41 4.82
C VAL A 251 -13.69 44.24 4.03
N ARG A 252 -13.31 45.47 3.68
CA ARG A 252 -14.17 46.40 2.91
C ARG A 252 -13.71 46.46 1.44
N ASN A 253 -14.66 46.65 0.55
CA ASN A 253 -14.43 46.92 -0.86
C ASN A 253 -14.80 48.37 -1.17
N GLY A 254 -13.87 49.17 -1.66
CA GLY A 254 -14.01 50.58 -1.95
C GLY A 254 -14.89 50.94 -3.16
N GLY A 255 -15.64 49.99 -3.73
CA GLY A 255 -16.51 50.22 -4.91
C GLY A 255 -17.77 51.07 -4.61
N LYS A 256 -18.10 51.33 -3.36
CA LYS A 256 -19.17 52.27 -2.95
C LYS A 256 -18.63 53.16 -1.84
N VAL A 257 -19.02 54.44 -1.88
CA VAL A 257 -18.69 55.43 -0.85
C VAL A 257 -19.19 54.91 0.48
N ASP A 258 -18.30 54.43 1.31
CA ASP A 258 -18.56 54.13 2.73
C ASP A 258 -17.68 55.08 3.56
N LEU A 259 -18.24 55.59 4.66
CA LEU A 259 -17.59 56.60 5.53
C LEU A 259 -16.21 56.15 6.07
N ALA A 260 -15.90 54.87 5.93
CA ALA A 260 -14.64 54.27 6.33
C ALA A 260 -13.59 54.21 5.20
N SER A 261 -13.87 54.66 3.99
CA SER A 261 -12.89 54.71 2.90
C SER A 261 -11.85 55.79 3.18
N PRO A 262 -10.55 55.50 3.05
CA PRO A 262 -9.50 56.51 3.23
C PRO A 262 -9.66 57.70 2.26
N GLU A 263 -10.10 57.40 1.03
CA GLU A 263 -10.42 58.45 0.04
C GLU A 263 -11.61 58.08 -0.87
N PRO A 264 -12.56 59.00 -1.12
CA PRO A 264 -13.68 58.73 -2.02
C PRO A 264 -13.22 58.47 -3.44
N GLY A 265 -13.59 57.29 -3.97
CA GLY A 265 -13.31 56.92 -5.36
C GLY A 265 -12.12 55.97 -5.60
N GLN A 266 -11.35 55.60 -4.59
CA GLN A 266 -10.34 54.53 -4.72
C GLN A 266 -10.99 53.16 -4.82
N GLN A 267 -10.56 52.39 -5.79
CA GLN A 267 -10.94 50.97 -5.96
C GLN A 267 -9.92 50.08 -5.30
N GLY A 268 -10.39 49.10 -4.48
CA GLY A 268 -9.53 48.12 -3.80
C GLY A 268 -10.12 47.63 -2.49
N TYR A 269 -9.29 47.03 -1.66
CA TYR A 269 -9.69 46.46 -0.39
C TYR A 269 -8.83 46.98 0.74
N TRP A 270 -9.43 47.20 1.91
CA TRP A 270 -8.76 47.55 3.17
C TRP A 270 -9.40 46.82 4.33
N LEU A 271 -8.73 46.81 5.47
CA LEU A 271 -9.23 46.23 6.70
C LEU A 271 -9.73 47.34 7.61
N GLU A 272 -10.88 47.10 8.24
CA GLU A 272 -11.50 47.96 9.23
C GLU A 272 -11.71 47.18 10.53
N TRP A 273 -11.31 47.75 11.65
CA TRP A 273 -11.59 47.24 12.99
C TRP A 273 -12.82 47.93 13.58
N PRO A 274 -13.68 47.22 14.34
CA PRO A 274 -14.91 47.80 14.92
C PRO A 274 -14.66 48.93 15.92
N ALA A 275 -13.44 49.09 16.38
CA ALA A 275 -13.08 50.04 17.45
C ALA A 275 -12.40 51.33 16.96
N THR A 276 -12.90 51.93 15.90
CA THR A 276 -12.69 53.36 15.65
C THR A 276 -11.56 53.84 14.75
N ASP A 277 -10.51 53.09 14.46
CA ASP A 277 -9.45 53.61 13.60
C ASP A 277 -9.05 52.65 12.47
N ILE A 278 -9.02 53.19 11.26
CA ILE A 278 -8.40 52.51 10.13
C ILE A 278 -6.91 52.43 10.40
N THR A 279 -6.45 51.29 10.88
CA THR A 279 -5.06 51.13 11.28
C THR A 279 -4.13 50.78 10.11
N GLN A 280 -4.65 50.59 8.91
CA GLN A 280 -3.84 50.28 7.72
C GLN A 280 -3.96 51.37 6.67
N PRO A 281 -2.91 52.18 6.50
CA PRO A 281 -2.83 53.10 5.38
C PRO A 281 -2.52 52.32 4.11
N GLY A 282 -3.54 52.11 3.28
CA GLY A 282 -3.34 51.54 1.98
C GLY A 282 -4.56 50.82 1.44
N VAL A 283 -4.69 50.88 0.14
CA VAL A 283 -5.73 50.19 -0.61
C VAL A 283 -5.04 49.02 -1.34
N PHE A 284 -5.56 47.83 -1.16
CA PHE A 284 -4.96 46.60 -1.67
C PHE A 284 -5.75 46.07 -2.87
N ALA A 285 -5.08 45.46 -3.81
CA ALA A 285 -5.70 44.90 -5.01
C ALA A 285 -6.60 43.69 -4.74
N THR A 286 -6.38 43.00 -3.64
CA THR A 286 -7.19 41.82 -3.24
C THR A 286 -7.43 41.78 -1.73
N PRO A 287 -8.54 41.15 -1.28
CA PRO A 287 -8.80 40.97 0.14
C PRO A 287 -7.66 40.25 0.89
N ARG A 288 -7.05 39.28 0.22
CA ARG A 288 -5.93 38.52 0.78
C ARG A 288 -4.71 39.40 1.06
N ALA A 289 -4.39 40.32 0.15
CA ALA A 289 -3.27 41.25 0.32
C ALA A 289 -3.50 42.19 1.50
N ALA A 290 -4.73 42.66 1.70
CA ALA A 290 -5.10 43.48 2.85
C ALA A 290 -4.91 42.75 4.17
N ILE A 291 -5.38 41.50 4.27
CA ILE A 291 -5.24 40.64 5.47
C ILE A 291 -3.78 40.32 5.76
N ASP A 292 -3.00 39.96 4.76
CA ASP A 292 -1.58 39.62 4.94
C ASP A 292 -0.76 40.85 5.40
N ALA A 293 -1.07 42.05 4.90
CA ALA A 293 -0.44 43.28 5.32
C ALA A 293 -0.73 43.57 6.80
N ALA A 294 -1.98 43.41 7.24
CA ALA A 294 -2.39 43.65 8.62
C ALA A 294 -1.72 42.64 9.60
N ARG A 295 -1.67 41.38 9.26
CA ARG A 295 -1.00 40.36 10.06
C ARG A 295 0.48 40.63 10.24
N ASN A 296 1.13 41.14 9.21
CA ASN A 296 2.58 41.44 9.27
C ASN A 296 2.87 42.70 10.06
N SER A 297 1.95 43.66 10.13
CA SER A 297 2.11 44.87 10.93
C SER A 297 1.82 44.65 12.43
N GLY A 298 0.90 43.75 12.79
CA GLY A 298 0.60 43.40 14.17
C GLY A 298 1.65 42.52 14.86
N SER A 299 2.58 41.94 14.11
CA SER A 299 3.69 41.12 14.63
C SER A 299 4.92 41.95 15.08
N ALA A 300 4.85 43.28 15.00
CA ALA A 300 5.95 44.19 15.32
C ALA A 300 5.72 45.05 16.59
N ALA A 301 4.72 44.69 17.42
CA ALA A 301 4.42 45.36 18.69
C ALA A 301 4.67 44.43 19.88
#